data_62170a2ffd5a55a075b56668986b341b
#
_entry.id   62170a2ffd5a55a075b56668986b341b
#
_cell.length_a   1.000
_cell.length_b   1.000
_cell.length_c   1.000
_cell.angle_alpha   90.00
_cell.angle_beta   90.00
_cell.angle_gamma   90.00
#
_symmetry.space_group_name_H-M   'P 1'
#
loop_
_entity.id
_entity.type
_entity.pdbx_description
1 polymer ?
#
loop_
_entity_poly.entity_id
_entity_poly.type
_entity_poly.pdbx_seq_one_letter_code
_entity_poly.pdbx_strand_id
1 'polypeptide(L)'
;MTVLMAGCGDLGTEAGLRFAAAGHRVMGWRRSPEKLPAAIEGATADLSSGELPPIPADTTAVVVAIAADSPTEAAYRAAYVDGLSNVLDAVLGSGAPVRRLLFVSSTAVYGDAGGDWIDERTTPEPGGFSGRIIREAEELLSRRLRGTGITPVVLRLGGIYGPGRTRLIDQVRGGSAVIPAESRFTNRIHRDDAAAAIVHLCTMDFVPAPVYLGVDNEPAEMGEVLRFLASELGLTLPPSETAEGATQGEVSGTAQAGGTQGGGGPKTGEPSRGGNKRCSNALLRSTGFEFTYPSFREGYRAILAGVGVRHP
;
A
#
# COMPACT_ATOMS: atom_id res chain seq x y z
N MET A 1 21.86 -9.51 8.66
CA MET A 1 21.93 -9.04 7.26
C MET A 1 21.77 -7.51 7.23
N THR A 2 22.21 -6.85 6.15
CA THR A 2 21.92 -5.44 5.92
C THR A 2 20.76 -5.32 4.93
N VAL A 3 19.76 -4.51 5.30
CA VAL A 3 18.55 -4.27 4.52
C VAL A 3 18.50 -2.81 4.10
N LEU A 4 18.28 -2.56 2.81
CA LEU A 4 18.00 -1.24 2.28
C LEU A 4 16.47 -1.05 2.15
N MET A 5 15.96 -0.01 2.81
CA MET A 5 14.58 0.45 2.69
C MET A 5 14.52 1.65 1.74
N ALA A 6 14.30 1.42 0.45
CA ALA A 6 14.12 2.49 -0.53
C ALA A 6 12.65 2.99 -0.47
N GLY A 7 12.47 4.23 -0.03
CA GLY A 7 11.16 4.76 0.30
C GLY A 7 10.76 4.50 1.76
N CYS A 8 11.56 5.00 2.71
CA CYS A 8 11.34 4.82 4.14
C CYS A 8 10.33 5.84 4.70
N GLY A 9 9.09 5.82 4.19
CA GLY A 9 7.93 6.52 4.72
C GLY A 9 7.27 5.72 5.86
N ASP A 10 6.00 5.99 6.19
CA ASP A 10 5.28 5.35 7.32
C ASP A 10 5.38 3.81 7.32
N LEU A 11 5.05 3.15 6.21
CA LEU A 11 5.16 1.69 6.09
C LEU A 11 6.62 1.23 6.10
N GLY A 12 7.49 1.92 5.34
CA GLY A 12 8.91 1.55 5.25
C GLY A 12 9.64 1.73 6.57
N THR A 13 9.29 2.75 7.35
CA THR A 13 9.86 2.96 8.70
C THR A 13 9.42 1.85 9.65
N GLU A 14 8.14 1.46 9.66
CA GLU A 14 7.67 0.35 10.48
C GLU A 14 8.37 -0.98 10.11
N ALA A 15 8.48 -1.29 8.82
CA ALA A 15 9.19 -2.47 8.37
C ALA A 15 10.69 -2.42 8.77
N GLY A 16 11.33 -1.24 8.62
CA GLY A 16 12.70 -1.02 9.02
C GLY A 16 12.93 -1.24 10.52
N LEU A 17 12.02 -0.74 11.36
CA LEU A 17 12.07 -0.98 12.82
C LEU A 17 11.94 -2.46 13.16
N ARG A 18 11.09 -3.20 12.47
CA ARG A 18 10.93 -4.65 12.67
C ARG A 18 12.17 -5.41 12.23
N PHE A 19 12.80 -5.03 11.11
CA PHE A 19 14.10 -5.58 10.72
C PHE A 19 15.17 -5.30 11.77
N ALA A 20 15.24 -4.07 12.29
CA ALA A 20 16.20 -3.70 13.35
C ALA A 20 15.95 -4.48 14.64
N ALA A 21 14.69 -4.64 15.05
CA ALA A 21 14.31 -5.45 16.21
C ALA A 21 14.67 -6.94 16.05
N ALA A 22 14.69 -7.45 14.80
CA ALA A 22 15.16 -8.79 14.47
C ALA A 22 16.70 -8.89 14.34
N GLY A 23 17.45 -7.84 14.72
CA GLY A 23 18.91 -7.82 14.72
C GLY A 23 19.54 -7.55 13.35
N HIS A 24 18.81 -6.96 12.41
CA HIS A 24 19.35 -6.58 11.11
C HIS A 24 19.78 -5.12 11.08
N ARG A 25 20.86 -4.82 10.37
CA ARG A 25 21.24 -3.44 10.05
C ARG A 25 20.29 -2.90 9.00
N VAL A 26 19.76 -1.69 9.18
CA VAL A 26 18.79 -1.09 8.26
C VAL A 26 19.27 0.27 7.79
N MET A 27 19.37 0.44 6.47
CA MET A 27 19.57 1.72 5.79
C MET A 27 18.26 2.20 5.21
N GLY A 28 17.80 3.39 5.60
CA GLY A 28 16.56 3.99 5.10
C GLY A 28 16.80 5.15 4.14
N TRP A 29 16.33 5.04 2.91
CA TRP A 29 16.36 6.12 1.92
C TRP A 29 15.05 6.90 1.94
N ARG A 30 15.14 8.20 2.19
CA ARG A 30 14.01 9.13 2.11
C ARG A 30 14.50 10.58 1.93
N ARG A 31 13.60 11.48 1.54
CA ARG A 31 13.91 12.91 1.34
C ARG A 31 14.27 13.66 2.64
N SER A 32 13.79 13.17 3.78
CA SER A 32 13.98 13.78 5.11
C SER A 32 14.45 12.71 6.11
N PRO A 33 15.72 12.24 6.03
CA PRO A 33 16.22 11.12 6.84
C PRO A 33 16.33 11.46 8.34
N GLU A 34 16.38 12.73 8.71
CA GLU A 34 16.39 13.22 10.10
C GLU A 34 15.11 12.85 10.88
N LYS A 35 14.05 12.45 10.18
CA LYS A 35 12.79 11.98 10.77
C LYS A 35 12.78 10.48 11.07
N LEU A 36 13.83 9.76 10.70
CA LEU A 36 13.92 8.33 10.97
C LEU A 36 14.26 8.07 12.44
N PRO A 37 13.69 7.01 13.02
CA PRO A 37 14.11 6.53 14.35
C PRO A 37 15.58 6.13 14.34
N ALA A 38 16.26 6.29 15.49
CA ALA A 38 17.70 6.02 15.66
C ALA A 38 18.12 4.57 15.29
N ALA A 39 17.19 3.63 15.28
CA ALA A 39 17.43 2.24 14.86
C ALA A 39 17.60 2.06 13.34
N ILE A 40 17.34 3.11 12.55
CA ILE A 40 17.45 3.09 11.08
C ILE A 40 18.48 4.14 10.66
N GLU A 41 19.54 3.70 10.03
CA GLU A 41 20.53 4.62 9.44
C GLU A 41 19.87 5.34 8.24
N GLY A 42 19.90 6.68 8.27
CA GLY A 42 19.21 7.47 7.23
C GLY A 42 20.15 8.01 6.16
N ALA A 43 19.70 7.98 4.90
CA ALA A 43 20.36 8.72 3.83
C ALA A 43 19.31 9.52 3.01
N THR A 44 19.69 10.76 2.65
CA THR A 44 18.84 11.61 1.81
C THR A 44 18.74 11.03 0.41
N ALA A 45 17.53 10.73 -0.03
CA ALA A 45 17.26 10.22 -1.36
C ALA A 45 15.91 10.70 -1.88
N ASP A 46 15.90 11.26 -3.07
CA ASP A 46 14.71 11.38 -3.89
C ASP A 46 14.78 10.31 -4.97
N LEU A 47 13.96 9.28 -4.84
CA LEU A 47 14.03 8.12 -5.73
C LEU A 47 13.70 8.49 -7.18
N SER A 48 12.96 9.57 -7.41
CA SER A 48 12.61 10.05 -8.75
C SER A 48 13.72 10.87 -9.43
N SER A 49 14.73 11.32 -8.70
CA SER A 49 15.79 12.21 -9.23
C SER A 49 16.89 11.51 -10.02
N GLY A 50 17.05 10.20 -9.87
CA GLY A 50 18.13 9.43 -10.50
C GLY A 50 19.48 9.49 -9.77
N GLU A 51 19.70 10.44 -8.88
CA GLU A 51 20.89 10.52 -8.03
C GLU A 51 20.60 9.90 -6.65
N LEU A 52 21.04 8.67 -6.45
CA LEU A 52 20.80 7.92 -5.23
C LEU A 52 22.11 7.75 -4.42
N PRO A 53 22.00 7.70 -3.08
CA PRO A 53 23.16 7.42 -2.23
C PRO A 53 23.75 6.04 -2.55
N PRO A 54 25.05 5.81 -2.22
CA PRO A 54 25.65 4.50 -2.40
C PRO A 54 24.94 3.46 -1.52
N ILE A 55 24.75 2.26 -2.09
CA ILE A 55 24.21 1.11 -1.38
C ILE A 55 25.32 0.54 -0.48
N PRO A 56 25.08 0.25 0.81
CA PRO A 56 26.05 -0.41 1.67
C PRO A 56 26.54 -1.73 1.03
N ALA A 57 27.86 -1.94 1.01
CA ALA A 57 28.47 -3.07 0.29
C ALA A 57 28.04 -4.46 0.83
N ASP A 58 27.51 -4.53 2.04
CA ASP A 58 27.01 -5.73 2.70
C ASP A 58 25.48 -5.91 2.60
N THR A 59 24.80 -5.12 1.76
CA THR A 59 23.35 -5.19 1.55
C THR A 59 22.96 -6.52 0.91
N THR A 60 22.04 -7.24 1.55
CA THR A 60 21.56 -8.55 1.08
C THR A 60 20.10 -8.55 0.71
N ALA A 61 19.32 -7.59 1.19
CA ALA A 61 17.92 -7.42 0.84
C ALA A 61 17.59 -5.95 0.56
N VAL A 62 16.71 -5.71 -0.40
CA VAL A 62 16.20 -4.38 -0.74
C VAL A 62 14.69 -4.41 -0.70
N VAL A 63 14.09 -3.44 -0.04
CA VAL A 63 12.64 -3.21 -0.03
C VAL A 63 12.35 -1.88 -0.69
N VAL A 64 11.50 -1.89 -1.71
CA VAL A 64 11.06 -0.68 -2.41
C VAL A 64 9.61 -0.40 -2.01
N ALA A 65 9.41 0.60 -1.13
CA ALA A 65 8.12 0.97 -0.56
C ALA A 65 7.79 2.44 -0.89
N ILE A 66 7.44 2.68 -2.13
CA ILE A 66 7.23 4.01 -2.71
C ILE A 66 5.74 4.38 -2.64
N ALA A 67 5.45 5.67 -2.54
CA ALA A 67 4.13 6.23 -2.72
C ALA A 67 4.21 7.49 -3.61
N ALA A 68 3.23 7.67 -4.50
CA ALA A 68 3.13 8.90 -5.29
C ALA A 68 2.72 10.08 -4.40
N ASP A 69 3.32 11.24 -4.62
CA ASP A 69 3.06 12.47 -3.84
C ASP A 69 1.68 13.09 -4.13
N SER A 70 1.10 12.77 -5.28
CA SER A 70 -0.23 13.22 -5.67
C SER A 70 -0.97 12.17 -6.50
N PRO A 71 -2.32 12.23 -6.58
CA PRO A 71 -3.12 11.29 -7.34
C PRO A 71 -3.17 11.61 -8.85
N THR A 72 -2.03 11.95 -9.45
CA THR A 72 -1.89 12.23 -10.88
C THR A 72 -1.10 11.14 -11.58
N GLU A 73 -1.35 10.94 -12.86
CA GLU A 73 -0.63 9.94 -13.66
C GLU A 73 0.88 10.22 -13.69
N ALA A 74 1.27 11.48 -13.84
CA ALA A 74 2.67 11.89 -13.82
C ALA A 74 3.38 11.56 -12.49
N ALA A 75 2.73 11.85 -11.34
CA ALA A 75 3.31 11.54 -10.04
C ALA A 75 3.41 10.02 -9.80
N TYR A 76 2.43 9.25 -10.28
CA TYR A 76 2.50 7.79 -10.21
C TYR A 76 3.65 7.24 -11.07
N ARG A 77 3.83 7.76 -12.29
CA ARG A 77 4.92 7.34 -13.17
C ARG A 77 6.28 7.67 -12.57
N ALA A 78 6.47 8.91 -12.12
CA ALA A 78 7.70 9.34 -11.47
C ALA A 78 8.05 8.48 -10.24
N ALA A 79 7.06 8.13 -9.40
CA ALA A 79 7.29 7.30 -8.22
C ALA A 79 7.54 5.83 -8.60
N TYR A 80 6.58 5.19 -9.27
CA TYR A 80 6.56 3.73 -9.41
C TYR A 80 7.41 3.20 -10.57
N VAL A 81 7.54 3.94 -11.68
CA VAL A 81 8.33 3.51 -12.83
C VAL A 81 9.74 4.08 -12.75
N ASP A 82 9.85 5.42 -12.72
CA ASP A 82 11.16 6.09 -12.74
C ASP A 82 11.92 5.83 -11.44
N GLY A 83 11.26 6.00 -10.28
CA GLY A 83 11.84 5.74 -8.97
C GLY A 83 12.29 4.28 -8.78
N LEU A 84 11.48 3.31 -9.21
CA LEU A 84 11.90 1.90 -9.20
C LEU A 84 13.08 1.66 -10.15
N SER A 85 13.07 2.24 -11.36
CA SER A 85 14.18 2.11 -12.32
C SER A 85 15.49 2.60 -11.72
N ASN A 86 15.48 3.78 -11.09
CA ASN A 86 16.66 4.36 -10.44
C ASN A 86 17.19 3.48 -9.30
N VAL A 87 16.29 2.91 -8.49
CA VAL A 87 16.68 1.94 -7.43
C VAL A 87 17.31 0.69 -8.05
N LEU A 88 16.73 0.17 -9.13
CA LEU A 88 17.27 -1.01 -9.83
C LEU A 88 18.66 -0.72 -10.43
N ASP A 89 18.87 0.47 -11.02
CA ASP A 89 20.19 0.88 -11.53
C ASP A 89 21.21 0.95 -10.41
N ALA A 90 20.86 1.57 -9.28
CA ALA A 90 21.73 1.62 -8.11
C ALA A 90 22.06 0.22 -7.56
N VAL A 91 21.06 -0.67 -7.45
CA VAL A 91 21.24 -2.06 -6.98
C VAL A 91 22.16 -2.84 -7.90
N LEU A 92 21.92 -2.82 -9.20
CA LEU A 92 22.67 -3.59 -10.18
C LEU A 92 24.10 -3.04 -10.37
N GLY A 93 24.29 -1.74 -10.17
CA GLY A 93 25.62 -1.10 -10.24
C GLY A 93 26.43 -1.17 -8.95
N SER A 94 25.83 -1.55 -7.81
CA SER A 94 26.47 -1.48 -6.49
C SER A 94 27.52 -2.54 -6.23
N GLY A 95 27.43 -3.71 -6.86
CA GLY A 95 28.22 -4.90 -6.52
C GLY A 95 27.86 -5.52 -5.17
N ALA A 96 26.87 -5.01 -4.44
CA ALA A 96 26.42 -5.58 -3.17
C ALA A 96 25.80 -6.98 -3.38
N PRO A 97 25.94 -7.92 -2.41
CA PRO A 97 25.44 -9.29 -2.54
C PRO A 97 23.93 -9.40 -2.32
N VAL A 98 23.16 -8.55 -3.01
CA VAL A 98 21.70 -8.54 -2.92
C VAL A 98 21.13 -9.86 -3.42
N ARG A 99 20.37 -10.54 -2.59
CA ARG A 99 19.72 -11.82 -2.92
C ARG A 99 18.23 -11.68 -3.18
N ARG A 100 17.60 -10.66 -2.59
CA ARG A 100 16.14 -10.46 -2.64
C ARG A 100 15.80 -8.99 -2.78
N LEU A 101 14.89 -8.68 -3.70
CA LEU A 101 14.31 -7.36 -3.83
C LEU A 101 12.79 -7.47 -3.77
N LEU A 102 12.19 -6.88 -2.72
CA LEU A 102 10.76 -6.83 -2.53
C LEU A 102 10.23 -5.46 -2.98
N PHE A 103 9.25 -5.48 -3.87
CA PHE A 103 8.52 -4.30 -4.31
C PHE A 103 7.12 -4.28 -3.71
N VAL A 104 6.79 -3.21 -3.00
CA VAL A 104 5.45 -2.98 -2.47
C VAL A 104 4.56 -2.45 -3.58
N SER A 105 3.68 -3.31 -4.05
CA SER A 105 2.70 -3.08 -5.10
C SER A 105 1.30 -2.91 -4.50
N SER A 106 0.26 -2.96 -5.31
CA SER A 106 -1.12 -2.76 -4.91
C SER A 106 -2.06 -3.74 -5.60
N THR A 107 -3.13 -4.16 -4.92
CA THR A 107 -4.24 -4.90 -5.52
C THR A 107 -5.02 -4.09 -6.56
N ALA A 108 -4.70 -2.80 -6.75
CA ALA A 108 -5.23 -1.97 -7.84
C ALA A 108 -4.80 -2.43 -9.24
N VAL A 109 -3.78 -3.29 -9.35
CA VAL A 109 -3.39 -3.93 -10.61
C VAL A 109 -4.46 -4.88 -11.14
N TYR A 110 -5.34 -5.38 -10.27
CA TYR A 110 -6.53 -6.12 -10.67
C TYR A 110 -7.68 -5.13 -10.92
N GLY A 111 -8.50 -5.42 -11.90
CA GLY A 111 -9.70 -4.66 -12.19
C GLY A 111 -10.86 -4.97 -11.26
N ASP A 112 -12.05 -4.78 -11.79
CA ASP A 112 -13.30 -5.19 -11.17
C ASP A 112 -13.57 -6.67 -11.50
N ALA A 113 -13.87 -7.47 -10.50
CA ALA A 113 -14.21 -8.88 -10.65
C ALA A 113 -15.66 -9.18 -10.25
N GLY A 114 -16.53 -8.15 -10.21
CA GLY A 114 -17.93 -8.32 -9.85
C GLY A 114 -18.18 -8.85 -8.42
N GLY A 115 -17.17 -8.75 -7.55
CA GLY A 115 -17.21 -9.31 -6.21
C GLY A 115 -16.69 -10.76 -6.11
N ASP A 116 -16.17 -11.33 -7.19
CA ASP A 116 -15.58 -12.67 -7.16
C ASP A 116 -14.25 -12.72 -6.42
N TRP A 117 -13.83 -13.94 -6.06
CA TRP A 117 -12.54 -14.19 -5.47
C TRP A 117 -11.43 -14.15 -6.52
N ILE A 118 -10.33 -13.48 -6.18
CA ILE A 118 -9.10 -13.45 -6.96
C ILE A 118 -7.92 -13.88 -6.10
N ASP A 119 -6.88 -14.39 -6.76
CA ASP A 119 -5.61 -14.76 -6.15
C ASP A 119 -4.43 -14.31 -7.04
N GLU A 120 -3.22 -14.73 -6.71
CA GLU A 120 -1.99 -14.37 -7.42
C GLU A 120 -1.94 -14.89 -8.86
N ARG A 121 -2.75 -15.93 -9.20
CA ARG A 121 -2.87 -16.53 -10.55
C ARG A 121 -3.83 -15.73 -11.43
N THR A 122 -4.68 -14.91 -10.84
CA THR A 122 -5.61 -14.07 -11.59
C THR A 122 -4.84 -13.07 -12.44
N THR A 123 -5.17 -12.98 -13.72
CA THR A 123 -4.54 -12.04 -14.64
C THR A 123 -4.83 -10.59 -14.22
N PRO A 124 -3.81 -9.73 -14.03
CA PRO A 124 -4.02 -8.33 -13.74
C PRO A 124 -4.64 -7.58 -14.92
N GLU A 125 -5.81 -6.97 -14.69
CA GLU A 125 -6.55 -6.16 -15.67
C GLU A 125 -6.94 -4.82 -15.03
N PRO A 126 -5.98 -3.87 -14.88
CA PRO A 126 -6.22 -2.64 -14.14
C PRO A 126 -7.23 -1.73 -14.82
N GLY A 127 -8.29 -1.33 -14.10
CA GLY A 127 -9.33 -0.44 -14.61
C GLY A 127 -8.94 1.05 -14.65
N GLY A 128 -7.90 1.47 -13.90
CA GLY A 128 -7.48 2.87 -13.80
C GLY A 128 -5.99 3.08 -14.08
N PHE A 129 -5.57 4.34 -14.29
CA PHE A 129 -4.17 4.67 -14.59
C PHE A 129 -3.21 4.22 -13.47
N SER A 130 -3.61 4.35 -12.20
CA SER A 130 -2.77 3.97 -11.07
C SER A 130 -2.42 2.48 -11.09
N GLY A 131 -3.40 1.62 -11.34
CA GLY A 131 -3.18 0.18 -11.49
C GLY A 131 -2.31 -0.16 -12.70
N ARG A 132 -2.52 0.51 -13.84
CA ARG A 132 -1.70 0.31 -15.06
C ARG A 132 -0.23 0.64 -14.82
N ILE A 133 0.05 1.78 -14.19
CA ILE A 133 1.43 2.21 -13.90
C ILE A 133 2.10 1.28 -12.90
N ILE A 134 1.41 0.87 -11.85
CA ILE A 134 1.95 -0.08 -10.87
C ILE A 134 2.23 -1.45 -11.54
N ARG A 135 1.35 -1.90 -12.44
CA ARG A 135 1.57 -3.12 -13.22
C ARG A 135 2.79 -3.00 -14.14
N GLU A 136 2.98 -1.86 -14.80
CA GLU A 136 4.19 -1.56 -15.61
C GLU A 136 5.46 -1.66 -14.75
N ALA A 137 5.41 -1.15 -13.50
CA ALA A 137 6.52 -1.26 -12.56
C ALA A 137 6.83 -2.71 -12.15
N GLU A 138 5.81 -3.55 -11.92
CA GLU A 138 6.01 -4.99 -11.67
C GLU A 138 6.71 -5.69 -12.85
N GLU A 139 6.32 -5.34 -14.07
CA GLU A 139 6.92 -5.87 -15.28
C GLU A 139 8.36 -5.38 -15.47
N LEU A 140 8.62 -4.09 -15.17
CA LEU A 140 9.96 -3.51 -15.16
C LEU A 140 10.86 -4.30 -14.20
N LEU A 141 10.42 -4.50 -12.95
CA LEU A 141 11.13 -5.28 -11.95
C LEU A 141 11.51 -6.67 -12.48
N SER A 142 10.52 -7.40 -12.98
CA SER A 142 10.71 -8.76 -13.50
C SER A 142 11.70 -8.81 -14.66
N ARG A 143 11.60 -7.87 -15.61
CA ARG A 143 12.52 -7.80 -16.75
C ARG A 143 13.95 -7.49 -16.32
N ARG A 144 14.12 -6.49 -15.42
CA ARG A 144 15.44 -6.00 -15.01
C ARG A 144 16.21 -6.98 -14.13
N LEU A 145 15.52 -7.79 -13.34
CA LEU A 145 16.17 -8.77 -12.45
C LEU A 145 16.36 -10.16 -13.07
N ARG A 146 15.84 -10.39 -14.28
CA ARG A 146 16.00 -11.68 -14.97
C ARG A 146 17.46 -11.99 -15.22
N GLY A 147 17.93 -13.14 -14.70
CA GLY A 147 19.30 -13.61 -14.89
C GLY A 147 20.34 -12.95 -13.99
N THR A 148 19.95 -12.06 -13.07
CA THR A 148 20.90 -11.35 -12.17
C THR A 148 21.23 -12.14 -10.90
N GLY A 149 20.49 -13.21 -10.60
CA GLY A 149 20.59 -13.93 -9.31
C GLY A 149 19.81 -13.31 -8.16
N ILE A 150 19.23 -12.11 -8.36
CA ILE A 150 18.37 -11.45 -7.36
C ILE A 150 16.94 -11.96 -7.53
N THR A 151 16.34 -12.47 -6.45
CA THR A 151 14.95 -12.93 -6.44
C THR A 151 14.00 -11.74 -6.29
N PRO A 152 13.18 -11.41 -7.31
CA PRO A 152 12.14 -10.40 -7.17
C PRO A 152 10.95 -10.96 -6.37
N VAL A 153 10.38 -10.13 -5.50
CA VAL A 153 9.13 -10.40 -4.78
C VAL A 153 8.22 -9.20 -4.92
N VAL A 154 7.01 -9.42 -5.39
CA VAL A 154 5.97 -8.40 -5.47
C VAL A 154 4.94 -8.66 -4.37
N LEU A 155 4.74 -7.68 -3.48
CA LEU A 155 3.71 -7.72 -2.46
C LEU A 155 2.59 -6.73 -2.83
N ARG A 156 1.48 -7.26 -3.36
CA ARG A 156 0.28 -6.48 -3.74
C ARG A 156 -0.56 -6.23 -2.51
N LEU A 157 -0.44 -5.06 -1.91
CA LEU A 157 -1.20 -4.68 -0.72
C LEU A 157 -2.61 -4.23 -1.06
N GLY A 158 -3.56 -4.59 -0.21
CA GLY A 158 -4.89 -3.97 -0.15
C GLY A 158 -4.83 -2.55 0.40
N GLY A 159 -5.98 -1.97 0.71
CA GLY A 159 -6.05 -0.66 1.35
C GLY A 159 -5.38 -0.67 2.72
N ILE A 160 -4.26 0.02 2.86
CA ILE A 160 -3.52 0.07 4.11
C ILE A 160 -4.25 1.01 5.08
N TYR A 161 -4.61 0.50 6.26
CA TYR A 161 -5.13 1.29 7.37
C TYR A 161 -4.25 1.05 8.62
N GLY A 162 -4.41 1.86 9.66
CA GLY A 162 -3.56 1.75 10.84
C GLY A 162 -3.37 3.09 11.54
N PRO A 163 -2.39 3.21 12.43
CA PRO A 163 -2.11 4.44 13.17
C PRO A 163 -1.91 5.63 12.23
N GLY A 164 -2.69 6.72 12.45
CA GLY A 164 -2.67 7.93 11.62
C GLY A 164 -3.26 7.78 10.21
N ARG A 165 -3.84 6.63 9.87
CA ARG A 165 -4.59 6.36 8.63
C ARG A 165 -6.07 6.19 8.95
N THR A 166 -6.66 7.23 9.55
CA THR A 166 -7.97 7.21 10.22
C THR A 166 -9.14 7.68 9.34
N ARG A 167 -8.92 7.83 8.03
CA ARG A 167 -9.90 8.42 7.11
C ARG A 167 -11.34 7.93 7.30
N LEU A 168 -11.57 6.61 7.39
CA LEU A 168 -12.93 6.08 7.55
C LEU A 168 -13.49 6.39 8.96
N ILE A 169 -12.67 6.33 9.99
CA ILE A 169 -13.03 6.73 11.35
C ILE A 169 -13.46 8.21 11.35
N ASP A 170 -12.67 9.07 10.71
CA ASP A 170 -12.93 10.52 10.67
C ASP A 170 -14.19 10.84 9.86
N GLN A 171 -14.45 10.10 8.77
CA GLN A 171 -15.69 10.23 8.01
C GLN A 171 -16.93 9.85 8.82
N VAL A 172 -16.84 8.76 9.61
CA VAL A 172 -17.95 8.34 10.48
C VAL A 172 -18.15 9.35 11.62
N ARG A 173 -17.07 9.78 12.29
CA ARG A 173 -17.12 10.78 13.35
C ARG A 173 -17.68 12.13 12.88
N GLY A 174 -17.28 12.55 11.69
CA GLY A 174 -17.69 13.82 11.08
C GLY A 174 -19.05 13.76 10.37
N GLY A 175 -19.75 12.62 10.40
CA GLY A 175 -21.06 12.46 9.77
C GLY A 175 -21.04 12.53 8.22
N SER A 176 -19.86 12.43 7.60
CA SER A 176 -19.71 12.49 6.12
C SER A 176 -19.64 11.11 5.48
N ALA A 177 -19.68 10.03 6.28
CA ALA A 177 -19.75 8.68 5.78
C ALA A 177 -21.11 8.41 5.17
N VAL A 178 -21.12 7.74 4.00
CA VAL A 178 -22.35 7.28 3.32
C VAL A 178 -22.16 5.81 2.97
N ILE A 179 -23.15 4.98 3.28
CA ILE A 179 -23.16 3.56 2.92
C ILE A 179 -23.51 3.45 1.45
N PRO A 180 -22.66 2.86 0.60
CA PRO A 180 -22.96 2.68 -0.82
C PRO A 180 -24.25 1.87 -1.04
N ALA A 181 -25.05 2.26 -2.03
CA ALA A 181 -26.27 1.51 -2.42
C ALA A 181 -25.92 0.12 -2.97
N GLU A 182 -24.83 0.03 -3.73
CA GLU A 182 -24.32 -1.23 -4.26
C GLU A 182 -23.34 -1.88 -3.27
N SER A 183 -23.47 -3.20 -3.10
CA SER A 183 -22.50 -4.00 -2.36
C SER A 183 -21.16 -3.99 -3.09
N ARG A 184 -20.11 -3.51 -2.40
CA ARG A 184 -18.74 -3.49 -2.92
C ARG A 184 -17.77 -4.02 -1.89
N PHE A 185 -17.15 -5.13 -2.22
CA PHE A 185 -16.07 -5.67 -1.40
C PHE A 185 -14.84 -4.80 -1.48
N THR A 186 -14.22 -4.61 -0.33
CA THR A 186 -12.97 -3.88 -0.17
C THR A 186 -11.99 -4.75 0.60
N ASN A 187 -10.73 -4.73 0.15
CA ASN A 187 -9.66 -5.51 0.75
C ASN A 187 -8.74 -4.55 1.49
N ARG A 188 -8.28 -4.95 2.66
CA ARG A 188 -7.41 -4.11 3.50
C ARG A 188 -6.34 -4.93 4.18
N ILE A 189 -5.39 -4.22 4.75
CA ILE A 189 -4.36 -4.77 5.63
C ILE A 189 -3.99 -3.71 6.67
N HIS A 190 -3.80 -4.12 7.91
CA HIS A 190 -3.25 -3.22 8.91
C HIS A 190 -1.79 -2.89 8.55
N ARG A 191 -1.35 -1.62 8.74
CA ARG A 191 0.01 -1.17 8.43
C ARG A 191 1.07 -2.05 9.09
N ASP A 192 0.84 -2.48 10.32
CA ASP A 192 1.79 -3.30 11.08
C ASP A 192 1.90 -4.72 10.50
N ASP A 193 0.78 -5.29 10.03
CA ASP A 193 0.80 -6.59 9.34
C ASP A 193 1.44 -6.49 7.95
N ALA A 194 1.21 -5.38 7.24
CA ALA A 194 1.91 -5.12 5.98
C ALA A 194 3.43 -5.04 6.18
N ALA A 195 3.88 -4.35 7.25
CA ALA A 195 5.28 -4.28 7.62
C ALA A 195 5.85 -5.65 8.05
N ALA A 196 5.08 -6.42 8.83
CA ALA A 196 5.45 -7.78 9.22
C ALA A 196 5.57 -8.71 8.00
N ALA A 197 4.65 -8.63 7.04
CA ALA A 197 4.69 -9.40 5.80
C ALA A 197 5.94 -9.07 4.95
N ILE A 198 6.34 -7.79 4.87
CA ILE A 198 7.58 -7.38 4.21
C ILE A 198 8.78 -8.07 4.87
N VAL A 199 8.89 -8.01 6.20
CA VAL A 199 9.99 -8.66 6.94
C VAL A 199 9.97 -10.16 6.71
N HIS A 200 8.83 -10.81 6.89
CA HIS A 200 8.66 -12.25 6.70
C HIS A 200 9.14 -12.70 5.31
N LEU A 201 8.63 -12.06 4.25
CA LEU A 201 8.99 -12.41 2.87
C LEU A 201 10.46 -12.12 2.53
N CYS A 202 11.10 -11.18 3.21
CA CYS A 202 12.53 -10.88 3.04
C CYS A 202 13.45 -11.83 3.82
N THR A 203 12.96 -12.45 4.91
CA THR A 203 13.81 -13.23 5.83
C THR A 203 13.55 -14.74 5.79
N MET A 204 12.46 -15.18 5.16
CA MET A 204 12.14 -16.61 5.07
C MET A 204 13.27 -17.42 4.39
N ASP A 205 13.50 -18.63 4.85
CA ASP A 205 14.64 -19.48 4.45
C ASP A 205 14.50 -20.09 3.05
N PHE A 206 13.28 -20.18 2.53
CA PHE A 206 13.02 -20.72 1.19
C PHE A 206 12.80 -19.60 0.15
N VAL A 207 12.89 -19.98 -1.13
CA VAL A 207 12.68 -19.03 -2.23
C VAL A 207 11.21 -18.62 -2.27
N PRO A 208 10.89 -17.32 -2.13
CA PRO A 208 9.51 -16.85 -2.19
C PRO A 208 8.90 -17.03 -3.59
N ALA A 209 7.58 -17.14 -3.63
CA ALA A 209 6.84 -16.94 -4.88
C ALA A 209 7.03 -15.52 -5.41
N PRO A 210 6.88 -15.32 -6.73
CA PRO A 210 7.13 -13.99 -7.33
C PRO A 210 6.12 -12.92 -6.92
N VAL A 211 4.91 -13.31 -6.50
CA VAL A 211 3.82 -12.40 -6.14
C VAL A 211 3.10 -12.94 -4.91
N TYR A 212 2.70 -12.03 -4.02
CA TYR A 212 1.81 -12.30 -2.89
C TYR A 212 0.73 -11.24 -2.77
N LEU A 213 -0.47 -11.63 -2.34
CA LEU A 213 -1.53 -10.69 -1.94
C LEU A 213 -1.44 -10.42 -0.45
N GLY A 214 -1.15 -9.17 -0.10
CA GLY A 214 -1.10 -8.68 1.29
C GLY A 214 -2.44 -8.04 1.66
N VAL A 215 -3.38 -8.87 2.10
CA VAL A 215 -4.69 -8.46 2.60
C VAL A 215 -5.00 -9.26 3.87
N ASP A 216 -5.86 -8.71 4.76
CA ASP A 216 -6.34 -9.46 5.92
C ASP A 216 -7.23 -10.66 5.51
N ASN A 217 -7.73 -11.42 6.49
CA ASN A 217 -8.49 -12.64 6.21
C ASN A 217 -9.94 -12.37 5.78
N GLU A 218 -10.39 -11.11 5.82
CA GLU A 218 -11.80 -10.78 5.68
C GLU A 218 -12.03 -9.64 4.67
N PRO A 219 -12.13 -9.95 3.37
CA PRO A 219 -12.69 -8.99 2.43
C PRO A 219 -14.10 -8.59 2.88
N ALA A 220 -14.31 -7.32 3.17
CA ALA A 220 -15.57 -6.84 3.73
C ALA A 220 -16.25 -5.82 2.83
N GLU A 221 -17.56 -5.79 2.82
CA GLU A 221 -18.33 -4.74 2.17
C GLU A 221 -18.06 -3.39 2.85
N MET A 222 -17.96 -2.33 2.06
CA MET A 222 -17.72 -0.98 2.61
C MET A 222 -18.81 -0.59 3.62
N GLY A 223 -20.07 -0.92 3.32
CA GLY A 223 -21.18 -0.66 4.22
C GLY A 223 -21.06 -1.37 5.57
N GLU A 224 -20.55 -2.61 5.57
CA GLU A 224 -20.31 -3.37 6.80
C GLU A 224 -19.25 -2.69 7.67
N VAL A 225 -18.16 -2.25 7.07
CA VAL A 225 -17.08 -1.53 7.79
C VAL A 225 -17.57 -0.22 8.39
N LEU A 226 -18.39 0.54 7.65
CA LEU A 226 -18.94 1.80 8.14
C LEU A 226 -19.93 1.57 9.30
N ARG A 227 -20.79 0.54 9.22
CA ARG A 227 -21.71 0.16 10.31
C ARG A 227 -20.92 -0.26 11.56
N PHE A 228 -19.88 -1.07 11.39
CA PHE A 228 -19.00 -1.48 12.47
C PHE A 228 -18.36 -0.28 13.16
N LEU A 229 -17.77 0.66 12.39
CA LEU A 229 -17.15 1.85 12.96
C LEU A 229 -18.17 2.75 13.69
N ALA A 230 -19.37 2.92 13.15
CA ALA A 230 -20.41 3.67 13.84
C ALA A 230 -20.79 3.03 15.19
N SER A 231 -20.92 1.69 15.21
CA SER A 231 -21.18 0.93 16.44
C SER A 231 -20.07 1.07 17.49
N GLU A 232 -18.81 0.90 17.10
CA GLU A 232 -17.67 1.03 18.03
C GLU A 232 -17.50 2.46 18.57
N LEU A 233 -17.96 3.45 17.80
CA LEU A 233 -17.94 4.87 18.21
C LEU A 233 -19.18 5.29 18.99
N GLY A 234 -20.20 4.45 19.13
CA GLY A 234 -21.48 4.79 19.75
C GLY A 234 -22.26 5.87 18.97
N LEU A 235 -22.10 5.92 17.65
CA LEU A 235 -22.74 6.89 16.78
C LEU A 235 -23.91 6.30 16.00
N THR A 236 -24.81 7.16 15.50
CA THR A 236 -25.87 6.73 14.59
C THR A 236 -25.30 6.18 13.29
N LEU A 237 -26.02 5.22 12.69
CA LEU A 237 -25.59 4.63 11.42
C LEU A 237 -25.50 5.71 10.33
N PRO A 238 -24.45 5.68 9.49
CA PRO A 238 -24.37 6.53 8.31
C PRO A 238 -25.59 6.32 7.39
N PRO A 239 -26.04 7.38 6.70
CA PRO A 239 -27.11 7.24 5.71
C PRO A 239 -26.67 6.31 4.58
N SER A 240 -27.64 5.61 3.98
CA SER A 240 -27.42 4.86 2.75
C SER A 240 -27.70 5.74 1.54
N GLU A 241 -26.91 5.57 0.47
CA GLU A 241 -27.25 6.15 -0.83
C GLU A 241 -28.64 5.64 -1.25
N THR A 242 -29.52 6.53 -1.73
CA THR A 242 -30.77 6.16 -2.37
C THR A 242 -30.50 5.84 -3.84
N ALA A 243 -31.10 4.78 -4.37
CA ALA A 243 -30.91 4.37 -5.77
C ALA A 243 -31.33 5.44 -6.80
N GLU A 244 -32.09 6.46 -6.39
CA GLU A 244 -32.56 7.58 -7.23
C GLU A 244 -31.51 8.69 -7.44
N GLY A 245 -30.44 8.73 -6.65
CA GLY A 245 -29.38 9.75 -6.78
C GLY A 245 -28.35 9.52 -7.90
N ALA A 246 -28.39 8.37 -8.56
CA ALA A 246 -27.41 7.98 -9.56
C ALA A 246 -27.71 8.46 -11.00
N THR A 247 -28.86 9.08 -11.26
CA THR A 247 -29.34 9.38 -12.63
C THR A 247 -29.62 10.85 -12.94
N GLN A 248 -29.31 11.83 -12.11
CA GLN A 248 -29.49 13.24 -12.46
C GLN A 248 -28.25 14.08 -12.19
N GLY A 249 -27.42 14.19 -13.19
CA GLY A 249 -26.31 15.14 -13.30
C GLY A 249 -26.28 15.78 -14.68
N GLU A 250 -27.43 16.35 -15.14
CA GLU A 250 -27.44 17.21 -16.33
C GLU A 250 -27.05 18.64 -15.96
N VAL A 251 -26.00 19.07 -16.60
CA VAL A 251 -25.57 20.39 -17.04
C VAL A 251 -26.43 21.59 -16.64
N SER A 252 -25.85 22.47 -15.83
CA SER A 252 -26.08 23.91 -15.97
C SER A 252 -24.82 24.65 -15.49
N GLY A 253 -24.15 25.30 -16.43
CA GLY A 253 -22.96 26.09 -16.17
C GLY A 253 -23.31 27.46 -15.57
N THR A 254 -22.38 27.94 -14.74
CA THR A 254 -21.89 29.34 -14.78
C THR A 254 -20.64 29.44 -13.88
N ALA A 255 -19.62 30.01 -14.44
CA ALA A 255 -18.34 30.27 -13.78
C ALA A 255 -18.44 31.39 -12.73
N GLN A 256 -17.78 31.17 -11.57
CA GLN A 256 -17.13 32.28 -10.84
C GLN A 256 -15.95 31.74 -10.01
N ALA A 257 -14.83 32.44 -10.14
CA ALA A 257 -13.56 32.15 -9.50
C ALA A 257 -13.57 32.58 -8.02
N GLY A 258 -12.89 31.77 -7.18
CA GLY A 258 -12.60 32.13 -5.80
C GLY A 258 -11.95 30.95 -5.09
N GLY A 259 -10.60 31.02 -4.89
CA GLY A 259 -9.83 29.94 -4.30
C GLY A 259 -10.06 29.75 -2.80
N THR A 260 -9.88 28.51 -2.38
CA THR A 260 -9.19 28.10 -1.13
C THR A 260 -9.03 26.58 -1.10
N GLN A 261 -7.90 26.10 -0.59
CA GLN A 261 -7.50 24.71 -0.45
C GLN A 261 -8.45 23.93 0.46
N GLY A 262 -8.90 22.76 0.02
CA GLY A 262 -9.67 21.82 0.83
C GLY A 262 -9.79 20.47 0.13
N GLY A 263 -9.34 19.41 0.81
CA GLY A 263 -9.25 18.04 0.33
C GLY A 263 -10.48 17.54 -0.42
N GLY A 264 -10.30 17.22 -1.70
CA GLY A 264 -11.35 16.67 -2.54
C GLY A 264 -11.65 15.22 -2.16
N GLY A 265 -12.85 14.98 -1.64
CA GLY A 265 -13.47 13.65 -1.63
C GLY A 265 -13.73 13.19 -3.07
N PRO A 266 -13.86 11.86 -3.33
CA PRO A 266 -14.18 11.39 -4.67
C PRO A 266 -15.50 11.97 -5.14
N LYS A 267 -15.47 12.58 -6.32
CA LYS A 267 -16.69 13.03 -7.00
C LYS A 267 -17.51 11.78 -7.32
N THR A 268 -18.81 11.82 -7.05
CA THR A 268 -19.79 10.81 -7.46
C THR A 268 -19.63 10.55 -8.96
N GLY A 269 -19.21 9.31 -9.33
CA GLY A 269 -19.04 8.91 -10.74
C GLY A 269 -17.66 8.40 -11.13
N GLU A 270 -16.58 8.61 -10.35
CA GLU A 270 -15.32 7.93 -10.65
C GLU A 270 -15.35 6.48 -10.16
N PRO A 271 -14.98 5.48 -11.00
CA PRO A 271 -14.86 4.10 -10.56
C PRO A 271 -13.89 4.02 -9.39
N SER A 272 -14.27 3.33 -8.32
CA SER A 272 -13.41 3.18 -7.14
C SER A 272 -12.06 2.63 -7.60
N ARG A 273 -10.96 3.22 -7.10
CA ARG A 273 -9.58 2.89 -7.51
C ARG A 273 -9.22 1.41 -7.42
N GLY A 274 -10.04 0.57 -6.80
CA GLY A 274 -9.75 -0.82 -6.51
C GLY A 274 -10.64 -1.85 -7.22
N GLY A 275 -11.77 -1.49 -7.84
CA GLY A 275 -12.78 -2.44 -8.32
C GLY A 275 -13.46 -3.24 -7.20
N ASN A 276 -14.54 -3.96 -7.52
CA ASN A 276 -15.26 -4.85 -6.61
C ASN A 276 -14.67 -6.26 -6.74
N LYS A 277 -13.99 -6.76 -5.71
CA LYS A 277 -13.36 -8.08 -5.68
C LYS A 277 -13.03 -8.53 -4.27
N ARG A 278 -12.85 -9.82 -4.08
CA ARG A 278 -12.35 -10.43 -2.85
C ARG A 278 -10.98 -11.02 -3.10
N CYS A 279 -9.96 -10.51 -2.41
CA CYS A 279 -8.59 -10.99 -2.55
C CYS A 279 -8.31 -12.10 -1.55
N SER A 280 -7.72 -13.21 -2.03
CA SER A 280 -7.28 -14.31 -1.19
C SER A 280 -5.84 -14.11 -0.73
N ASN A 281 -5.58 -14.19 0.57
CA ASN A 281 -4.23 -14.18 1.15
C ASN A 281 -3.70 -15.60 1.43
N ALA A 282 -4.32 -16.61 0.85
CA ALA A 282 -3.99 -18.01 1.13
C ALA A 282 -2.53 -18.35 0.88
N LEU A 283 -1.94 -17.80 -0.19
CA LEU A 283 -0.54 -18.02 -0.52
C LEU A 283 0.40 -17.39 0.54
N LEU A 284 0.13 -16.17 0.99
CA LEU A 284 0.91 -15.53 2.06
C LEU A 284 0.82 -16.34 3.35
N ARG A 285 -0.37 -16.76 3.74
CA ARG A 285 -0.57 -17.61 4.94
C ARG A 285 0.10 -18.97 4.83
N SER A 286 0.16 -19.55 3.64
CA SER A 286 0.82 -20.85 3.43
C SER A 286 2.33 -20.81 3.66
N THR A 287 2.94 -19.60 3.73
CA THR A 287 4.34 -19.41 4.11
C THR A 287 4.58 -19.44 5.63
N GLY A 288 3.54 -19.63 6.43
CA GLY A 288 3.60 -19.53 7.89
C GLY A 288 3.39 -18.11 8.42
N PHE A 289 3.00 -17.16 7.57
CA PHE A 289 2.69 -15.80 8.01
C PHE A 289 1.38 -15.76 8.82
N GLU A 290 1.43 -15.14 9.99
CA GLU A 290 0.27 -14.92 10.87
C GLU A 290 -0.03 -13.43 11.00
N PHE A 291 -1.32 -13.06 10.87
CA PHE A 291 -1.77 -11.70 11.04
C PHE A 291 -1.99 -11.38 12.52
N THR A 292 -1.47 -10.24 12.97
CA THR A 292 -1.80 -9.65 14.29
C THR A 292 -3.24 -9.12 14.28
N TYR A 293 -3.66 -8.57 13.16
CA TYR A 293 -5.00 -8.06 12.92
C TYR A 293 -5.68 -8.85 11.79
N PRO A 294 -6.24 -10.03 12.12
CA PRO A 294 -6.77 -10.96 11.12
C PRO A 294 -7.99 -10.43 10.38
N SER A 295 -8.68 -9.42 10.91
CA SER A 295 -9.74 -8.72 10.22
C SER A 295 -9.71 -7.21 10.50
N PHE A 296 -10.51 -6.46 9.77
CA PHE A 296 -10.67 -5.03 9.99
C PHE A 296 -11.21 -4.71 11.41
N ARG A 297 -11.91 -5.66 12.06
CA ARG A 297 -12.51 -5.44 13.39
C ARG A 297 -11.43 -5.30 14.44
N GLU A 298 -10.49 -6.22 14.52
CA GLU A 298 -9.37 -6.17 15.46
C GLU A 298 -8.51 -4.93 15.20
N GLY A 299 -8.21 -4.66 13.92
CA GLY A 299 -7.37 -3.53 13.55
C GLY A 299 -8.00 -2.19 13.89
N TYR A 300 -9.29 -1.97 13.59
CA TYR A 300 -9.94 -0.70 13.95
C TYR A 300 -10.14 -0.56 15.46
N ARG A 301 -10.45 -1.63 16.19
CA ARG A 301 -10.49 -1.57 17.67
C ARG A 301 -9.15 -1.14 18.25
N ALA A 302 -8.04 -1.70 17.76
CA ALA A 302 -6.71 -1.30 18.19
C ALA A 302 -6.44 0.20 17.94
N ILE A 303 -6.78 0.69 16.74
CA ILE A 303 -6.63 2.12 16.39
C ILE A 303 -7.49 3.00 17.29
N LEU A 304 -8.75 2.62 17.55
CA LEU A 304 -9.66 3.36 18.43
C LEU A 304 -9.18 3.38 19.89
N ALA A 305 -8.50 2.33 20.32
CA ALA A 305 -7.82 2.24 21.62
C ALA A 305 -6.47 2.97 21.66
N GLY A 306 -6.04 3.62 20.57
CA GLY A 306 -4.76 4.36 20.51
C GLY A 306 -3.52 3.47 20.41
N VAL A 307 -3.68 2.21 19.97
CA VAL A 307 -2.55 1.28 19.79
C VAL A 307 -1.77 1.63 18.51
N GLY A 308 -0.44 1.66 18.65
CA GLY A 308 0.49 1.91 17.56
C GLY A 308 0.81 3.39 17.36
N VAL A 309 1.87 3.65 16.60
CA VAL A 309 2.40 4.99 16.32
C VAL A 309 2.52 5.19 14.82
N ARG A 310 2.05 6.33 14.32
CA ARG A 310 2.33 6.74 12.93
C ARG A 310 3.76 7.25 12.85
N HIS A 311 4.49 6.80 11.83
CA HIS A 311 5.80 7.34 11.53
C HIS A 311 5.70 8.55 10.59
N PRO A 312 6.54 9.60 10.80
CA PRO A 312 6.52 10.83 10.02
C PRO A 312 6.90 10.66 8.56
#